data_33f297944b2390c6a1e2c9428fe07d61
#
_entry.id   33f297944b2390c6a1e2c9428fe07d61
#
_cell.length_a   1.000
_cell.length_b   1.000
_cell.length_c   1.000
_cell.angle_alpha   90.00
_cell.angle_beta   90.00
_cell.angle_gamma   90.00
#
_symmetry.space_group_name_H-M   'P 1'
#
loop_
_entity.id
_entity.type
_entity.pdbx_description
1 polymer ?
#
loop_
_entity_poly.entity_id
_entity_poly.type
_entity_poly.pdbx_seq_one_letter_code
_entity_poly.pdbx_strand_id
1 'polypeptide(L)'
;TGLVSALTLAGMAASIIGARLCLGNGRHRIISFVGMASVIVAAVSSLVLGAPVWIALGCLFIYNVCIMLDSGALTAGVVSVAGEGDRGALLAVHSMVGFAGGSLGAPAVGMMLDFGGGGDRLDAWSGALLIMGLGSALVALIQWRAWRRHGFAV
;
A
#
# COMPACT_ATOMS: atom_id res chain seq x y z
N THR A 1 -21.28 8.54 0.33
CA THR A 1 -20.78 8.52 -1.06
C THR A 1 -19.65 9.51 -1.28
N GLY A 2 -19.76 10.79 -0.85
CA GLY A 2 -18.73 11.82 -1.10
C GLY A 2 -17.32 11.49 -0.58
N LEU A 3 -17.20 10.90 0.62
CA LEU A 3 -15.91 10.51 1.20
C LEU A 3 -15.21 9.43 0.35
N VAL A 4 -15.96 8.43 -0.09
CA VAL A 4 -15.40 7.35 -0.94
C VAL A 4 -14.91 7.92 -2.27
N SER A 5 -15.68 8.82 -2.88
CA SER A 5 -15.27 9.49 -4.11
C SER A 5 -13.99 10.32 -3.92
N ALA A 6 -13.89 11.06 -2.81
CA ALA A 6 -12.69 11.83 -2.48
C ALA A 6 -11.46 10.94 -2.28
N LEU A 7 -11.60 9.82 -1.57
CA LEU A 7 -10.54 8.83 -1.39
C LEU A 7 -10.09 8.24 -2.72
N THR A 8 -11.03 7.91 -3.60
CA THR A 8 -10.71 7.36 -4.93
C THR A 8 -9.96 8.37 -5.79
N LEU A 9 -10.43 9.61 -5.87
CA LEU A 9 -9.76 10.66 -6.64
C LEU A 9 -8.36 10.98 -6.12
N ALA A 10 -8.21 11.08 -4.80
CA ALA A 10 -6.90 11.26 -4.17
C ALA A 10 -5.97 10.07 -4.44
N GLY A 11 -6.50 8.85 -4.40
CA GLY A 11 -5.76 7.63 -4.73
C GLY A 11 -5.28 7.60 -6.18
N MET A 12 -6.11 8.03 -7.14
CA MET A 12 -5.71 8.14 -8.54
C MET A 12 -4.57 9.15 -8.73
N ALA A 13 -4.68 10.33 -8.12
CA ALA A 13 -3.61 11.33 -8.16
C ALA A 13 -2.32 10.80 -7.52
N ALA A 14 -2.41 10.14 -6.36
CA ALA A 14 -1.28 9.52 -5.67
C ALA A 14 -0.61 8.45 -6.53
N SER A 15 -1.37 7.59 -7.20
CA SER A 15 -0.83 6.56 -8.10
C SER A 15 -0.02 7.17 -9.26
N ILE A 16 -0.52 8.25 -9.87
CA ILE A 16 0.21 8.96 -10.94
C ILE A 16 1.50 9.57 -10.41
N ILE A 17 1.45 10.17 -9.22
CA ILE A 17 2.64 10.76 -8.57
C ILE A 17 3.65 9.66 -8.25
N GLY A 18 3.22 8.54 -7.69
CA GLY A 18 4.07 7.38 -7.38
C GLY A 18 4.79 6.84 -8.62
N ALA A 19 4.07 6.70 -9.73
CA ALA A 19 4.64 6.29 -11.00
C ALA A 19 5.74 7.26 -11.49
N ARG A 20 5.49 8.57 -11.42
CA ARG A 20 6.47 9.61 -11.84
C ARG A 20 7.71 9.62 -10.94
N LEU A 21 7.54 9.54 -9.63
CA LEU A 21 8.65 9.51 -8.68
C LEU A 21 9.55 8.29 -8.89
N CYS A 22 8.95 7.14 -9.22
CA CYS A 22 9.66 5.91 -9.49
C CYS A 22 10.58 6.00 -10.71
N LEU A 23 10.19 6.73 -11.74
CA LEU A 23 10.96 6.89 -12.96
C LEU A 23 12.20 7.79 -12.79
N GLY A 24 12.19 8.70 -11.79
CA GLY A 24 13.26 9.69 -11.60
C GLY A 24 14.31 9.37 -10.53
N ASN A 25 13.98 8.61 -9.49
CA ASN A 25 14.74 8.58 -8.25
C ASN A 25 15.10 7.17 -7.71
N GLY A 26 15.21 6.19 -8.58
CA GLY A 26 15.48 4.81 -8.13
C GLY A 26 14.26 4.16 -7.47
N ARG A 27 13.54 3.36 -8.23
CA ARG A 27 12.25 2.74 -7.85
C ARG A 27 12.28 2.00 -6.52
N HIS A 28 13.31 1.19 -6.27
CA HIS A 28 13.40 0.38 -5.05
C HIS A 28 13.46 1.25 -3.79
N ARG A 29 14.18 2.38 -3.88
CA ARG A 29 14.27 3.35 -2.79
C ARG A 29 12.93 4.00 -2.49
N ILE A 30 12.25 4.52 -3.53
CA ILE A 30 10.95 5.20 -3.37
C ILE A 30 9.91 4.23 -2.80
N ILE A 31 9.79 3.03 -3.36
CA ILE A 31 8.82 2.03 -2.89
C ILE A 31 9.12 1.64 -1.44
N SER A 32 10.39 1.48 -1.07
CA SER A 32 10.76 1.17 0.32
C SER A 32 10.35 2.27 1.30
N PHE A 33 10.58 3.54 0.94
CA PHE A 33 10.18 4.67 1.79
C PHE A 33 8.67 4.82 1.90
N VAL A 34 7.94 4.69 0.79
CA VAL A 34 6.48 4.75 0.78
C VAL A 34 5.88 3.60 1.58
N GLY A 35 6.41 2.38 1.39
CA GLY A 35 5.98 1.22 2.17
C GLY A 35 6.23 1.40 3.67
N MET A 36 7.39 1.95 4.07
CA MET A 36 7.67 2.26 5.47
C MET A 36 6.72 3.34 6.02
N ALA A 37 6.44 4.38 5.24
CA ALA A 37 5.46 5.40 5.61
C ALA A 37 4.07 4.77 5.82
N SER A 38 3.65 3.84 4.95
CA SER A 38 2.40 3.10 5.10
C SER A 38 2.34 2.31 6.41
N VAL A 39 3.44 1.65 6.80
CA VAL A 39 3.54 0.92 8.08
C VAL A 39 3.34 1.88 9.26
N ILE A 40 4.05 3.01 9.25
CA ILE A 40 3.95 4.02 10.31
C ILE A 40 2.52 4.56 10.39
N VAL A 41 1.92 4.91 9.26
CA VAL A 41 0.54 5.43 9.25
C VAL A 41 -0.46 4.38 9.71
N ALA A 42 -0.30 3.10 9.33
CA ALA A 42 -1.15 2.01 9.82
C ALA A 42 -1.04 1.87 11.35
N ALA A 43 0.17 1.91 11.90
CA ALA A 43 0.41 1.85 13.33
C ALA A 43 -0.19 3.07 14.06
N VAL A 44 0.02 4.28 13.55
CA VAL A 44 -0.59 5.50 14.11
C VAL A 44 -2.11 5.41 14.04
N SER A 45 -2.67 4.98 12.90
CA SER A 45 -4.13 4.81 12.74
C SER A 45 -4.70 3.84 13.77
N SER A 46 -3.99 2.75 14.08
CA SER A 46 -4.44 1.79 15.11
C SER A 46 -4.48 2.40 16.51
N LEU A 47 -3.61 3.36 16.81
CA LEU A 47 -3.54 4.03 18.12
C LEU A 47 -4.58 5.15 18.27
N VAL A 48 -5.00 5.78 17.17
CA VAL A 48 -5.90 6.94 17.19
C VAL A 48 -7.36 6.59 16.89
N LEU A 49 -7.74 5.32 16.85
CA LEU A 49 -9.13 4.91 16.58
C LEU A 49 -10.14 5.45 17.60
N GLY A 50 -9.72 5.66 18.85
CA GLY A 50 -10.54 6.28 19.89
C GLY A 50 -10.56 7.82 19.88
N ALA A 51 -9.80 8.45 18.98
CA ALA A 51 -9.75 9.90 18.82
C ALA A 51 -10.99 10.42 18.07
N PRO A 52 -11.20 11.76 18.03
CA PRO A 52 -12.25 12.34 17.19
C PRO A 52 -12.22 11.82 15.76
N VAL A 53 -13.39 11.57 15.19
CA VAL A 53 -13.57 10.88 13.90
C VAL A 53 -12.75 11.50 12.75
N TRP A 54 -12.55 12.81 12.74
CA TRP A 54 -11.74 13.48 11.71
C TRP A 54 -10.26 13.12 11.78
N ILE A 55 -9.72 12.82 12.96
CA ILE A 55 -8.32 12.37 13.11
C ILE A 55 -8.20 10.97 12.53
N ALA A 56 -9.09 10.06 12.90
CA ALA A 56 -9.11 8.70 12.34
C ALA A 56 -9.28 8.70 10.82
N LEU A 57 -10.22 9.48 10.30
CA LEU A 57 -10.44 9.63 8.84
C LEU A 57 -9.22 10.24 8.14
N GLY A 58 -8.57 11.23 8.76
CA GLY A 58 -7.33 11.82 8.25
C GLY A 58 -6.20 10.81 8.13
N CYS A 59 -6.00 9.98 9.15
CA CYS A 59 -5.01 8.90 9.12
C CYS A 59 -5.32 7.87 8.04
N LEU A 60 -6.58 7.43 7.92
CA LEU A 60 -7.00 6.50 6.87
C LEU A 60 -6.84 7.10 5.46
N PHE A 61 -7.10 8.40 5.30
CA PHE A 61 -6.86 9.10 4.05
C PHE A 61 -5.38 9.07 3.67
N ILE A 62 -4.49 9.41 4.61
CA ILE A 62 -3.03 9.38 4.39
C ILE A 62 -2.58 7.95 4.09
N TYR A 63 -3.10 6.95 4.79
CA TYR A 63 -2.81 5.55 4.54
C TYR A 63 -3.20 5.13 3.10
N ASN A 64 -4.40 5.51 2.66
CA ASN A 64 -4.86 5.28 1.29
C ASN A 64 -3.93 5.93 0.25
N VAL A 65 -3.51 7.17 0.48
CA VAL A 65 -2.56 7.87 -0.40
C VAL A 65 -1.22 7.11 -0.48
N CYS A 66 -0.68 6.65 0.63
CA CYS A 66 0.57 5.89 0.65
C CYS A 66 0.46 4.58 -0.13
N ILE A 67 -0.63 3.80 0.04
CA ILE A 67 -0.85 2.55 -0.70
C ILE A 67 -0.98 2.83 -2.21
N MET A 68 -1.68 3.87 -2.59
CA MET A 68 -1.86 4.19 -4.01
C MET A 68 -0.58 4.71 -4.66
N LEU A 69 0.27 5.44 -3.92
CA LEU A 69 1.61 5.82 -4.34
C LEU A 69 2.47 4.58 -4.64
N ASP A 70 2.47 3.62 -3.73
CA ASP A 70 3.22 2.36 -3.87
C ASP A 70 2.73 1.55 -5.07
N SER A 71 1.43 1.38 -5.21
CA SER A 71 0.81 0.67 -6.34
C SER A 71 1.19 1.27 -7.69
N GLY A 72 1.16 2.61 -7.81
CA GLY A 72 1.58 3.31 -9.03
C GLY A 72 3.06 3.12 -9.34
N ALA A 73 3.92 3.19 -8.32
CA ALA A 73 5.36 3.00 -8.45
C ALA A 73 5.71 1.57 -8.87
N LEU A 74 5.06 0.56 -8.29
CA LEU A 74 5.24 -0.86 -8.65
C LEU A 74 4.83 -1.11 -10.11
N THR A 75 3.67 -0.63 -10.52
CA THR A 75 3.17 -0.80 -11.90
C THR A 75 4.11 -0.13 -12.92
N ALA A 76 4.56 1.09 -12.66
CA ALA A 76 5.53 1.77 -13.50
C ALA A 76 6.87 1.03 -13.55
N GLY A 77 7.30 0.45 -12.44
CA GLY A 77 8.48 -0.39 -12.33
C GLY A 77 8.41 -1.63 -13.23
N VAL A 78 7.27 -2.31 -13.24
CA VAL A 78 7.04 -3.48 -14.13
C VAL A 78 7.13 -3.06 -15.60
N VAL A 79 6.46 -1.98 -15.98
CA VAL A 79 6.48 -1.49 -17.37
C VAL A 79 7.89 -1.08 -17.81
N SER A 80 8.69 -0.49 -16.91
CA SER A 80 10.03 0.01 -17.23
C SER A 80 11.05 -1.10 -17.51
N VAL A 81 10.83 -2.31 -17.00
CA VAL A 81 11.73 -3.47 -17.23
C VAL A 81 11.22 -4.42 -18.32
N ALA A 82 10.01 -4.20 -18.81
CA ALA A 82 9.39 -5.03 -19.84
C ALA A 82 9.99 -4.74 -21.22
N GLY A 83 10.40 -5.79 -21.92
CA GLY A 83 10.73 -5.71 -23.34
C GLY A 83 9.51 -5.35 -24.22
N GLU A 84 9.76 -4.94 -25.48
CA GLU A 84 8.70 -4.52 -26.41
C GLU A 84 7.77 -5.67 -26.72
N GLY A 85 7.65 -6.72 -26.47
CA GLY A 85 6.65 -7.79 -26.67
C GLY A 85 6.02 -8.28 -25.37
N ASP A 86 6.68 -8.04 -24.24
CA ASP A 86 6.36 -8.73 -22.99
C ASP A 86 5.55 -7.88 -22.00
N ARG A 87 5.31 -6.61 -22.32
CA ARG A 87 4.61 -5.66 -21.43
C ARG A 87 3.24 -6.15 -20.99
N GLY A 88 2.47 -6.70 -21.93
CA GLY A 88 1.14 -7.23 -21.63
C GLY A 88 1.20 -8.44 -20.69
N ALA A 89 2.11 -9.38 -20.94
CA ALA A 89 2.28 -10.55 -20.10
C ALA A 89 2.76 -10.20 -18.68
N LEU A 90 3.75 -9.31 -18.57
CA LEU A 90 4.26 -8.88 -17.27
C LEU A 90 3.21 -8.10 -16.46
N LEU A 91 2.43 -7.23 -17.10
CA LEU A 91 1.31 -6.55 -16.45
C LEU A 91 0.21 -7.53 -16.03
N ALA A 92 -0.08 -8.55 -16.82
CA ALA A 92 -1.05 -9.58 -16.45
C ALA A 92 -0.59 -10.35 -15.19
N VAL A 93 0.67 -10.79 -15.16
CA VAL A 93 1.25 -11.46 -13.99
C VAL A 93 1.26 -10.54 -12.78
N HIS A 94 1.67 -9.26 -12.94
CA HIS A 94 1.64 -8.27 -11.86
C HIS A 94 0.22 -8.09 -11.29
N SER A 95 -0.77 -7.95 -12.16
CA SER A 95 -2.18 -7.82 -11.75
C SER A 95 -2.69 -9.08 -11.06
N MET A 96 -2.35 -10.26 -11.58
CA MET A 96 -2.71 -11.54 -10.96
C MET A 96 -2.18 -11.67 -9.54
N VAL A 97 -0.90 -11.34 -9.33
CA VAL A 97 -0.28 -11.35 -7.99
C VAL A 97 -0.94 -10.32 -7.07
N GLY A 98 -1.23 -9.12 -7.59
CA GLY A 98 -1.92 -8.07 -6.83
C GLY A 98 -3.34 -8.49 -6.40
N PHE A 99 -4.12 -9.05 -7.31
CA PHE A 99 -5.47 -9.56 -6.99
C PHE A 99 -5.44 -10.77 -6.05
N ALA A 100 -4.47 -11.69 -6.22
CA ALA A 100 -4.28 -12.79 -5.28
C ALA A 100 -3.96 -12.28 -3.87
N GLY A 101 -3.08 -11.27 -3.76
CA GLY A 101 -2.80 -10.61 -2.49
C GLY A 101 -4.04 -9.95 -1.87
N GLY A 102 -4.83 -9.24 -2.66
CA GLY A 102 -6.10 -8.65 -2.22
C GLY A 102 -7.13 -9.70 -1.76
N SER A 103 -7.21 -10.81 -2.48
CA SER A 103 -8.10 -11.94 -2.14
C SER A 103 -7.71 -12.63 -0.82
N LEU A 104 -6.45 -12.59 -0.43
CA LEU A 104 -5.97 -13.10 0.86
C LEU A 104 -6.07 -12.03 1.97
N GLY A 105 -5.86 -10.77 1.62
CA GLY A 105 -5.86 -9.66 2.56
C GLY A 105 -7.24 -9.41 3.19
N ALA A 106 -8.29 -9.42 2.38
CA ALA A 106 -9.64 -9.17 2.88
C ALA A 106 -10.12 -10.21 3.92
N PRO A 107 -9.98 -11.54 3.69
CA PRO A 107 -10.25 -12.53 4.71
C PRO A 107 -9.37 -12.39 5.95
N ALA A 108 -8.09 -12.07 5.81
CA ALA A 108 -7.20 -11.86 6.96
C ALA A 108 -7.67 -10.71 7.87
N VAL A 109 -8.12 -9.61 7.27
CA VAL A 109 -8.76 -8.49 8.00
C VAL A 109 -10.05 -8.95 8.67
N GLY A 110 -10.92 -9.69 7.94
CA GLY A 110 -12.16 -10.22 8.49
C GLY A 110 -11.92 -11.14 9.69
N MET A 111 -11.00 -12.09 9.55
CA MET A 111 -10.62 -12.98 10.68
C MET A 111 -10.10 -12.19 11.88
N MET A 112 -9.34 -11.13 11.66
CA MET A 112 -8.82 -10.30 12.75
C MET A 112 -9.94 -9.53 13.46
N LEU A 113 -10.94 -9.08 12.71
CA LEU A 113 -12.14 -8.45 13.29
C LEU A 113 -12.94 -9.48 14.12
N ASP A 114 -13.11 -10.69 13.62
CA ASP A 114 -13.82 -11.76 14.32
C ASP A 114 -13.11 -12.17 15.63
N PHE A 115 -11.78 -12.34 15.59
CA PHE A 115 -10.97 -12.61 16.79
C PHE A 115 -11.00 -11.45 17.81
N GLY A 116 -11.12 -10.20 17.33
CA GLY A 116 -11.25 -9.02 18.18
C GLY A 116 -12.65 -8.84 18.77
N GLY A 117 -13.61 -9.69 18.47
CA GLY A 117 -14.98 -9.62 18.99
C GLY A 117 -15.95 -8.86 18.10
N GLY A 118 -15.64 -8.70 16.82
CA GLY A 118 -16.52 -8.13 15.79
C GLY A 118 -16.18 -6.70 15.37
N GLY A 119 -16.71 -6.30 14.25
CA GLY A 119 -16.45 -4.97 13.64
C GLY A 119 -16.98 -3.76 14.43
N ASP A 120 -17.80 -3.99 15.44
CA ASP A 120 -18.30 -2.92 16.32
C ASP A 120 -17.30 -2.51 17.41
N ARG A 121 -16.21 -3.27 17.55
CA ARG A 121 -15.17 -3.03 18.55
C ARG A 121 -13.96 -2.31 17.96
N LEU A 122 -13.58 -1.19 18.57
CA LEU A 122 -12.38 -0.44 18.15
C LEU A 122 -11.09 -1.26 18.28
N ASP A 123 -10.98 -2.10 19.31
CA ASP A 123 -9.80 -2.97 19.50
C ASP A 123 -9.61 -3.95 18.34
N ALA A 124 -10.72 -4.48 17.79
CA ALA A 124 -10.68 -5.35 16.62
C ALA A 124 -10.13 -4.62 15.39
N TRP A 125 -10.53 -3.37 15.18
CA TRP A 125 -10.01 -2.53 14.10
C TRP A 125 -8.54 -2.18 14.26
N SER A 126 -8.04 -2.01 15.51
CA SER A 126 -6.61 -1.85 15.74
C SER A 126 -5.80 -3.02 15.19
N GLY A 127 -6.22 -4.24 15.52
CA GLY A 127 -5.59 -5.45 14.99
C GLY A 127 -5.66 -5.56 13.46
N ALA A 128 -6.81 -5.24 12.88
CA ALA A 128 -7.01 -5.22 11.43
C ALA A 128 -6.06 -4.25 10.72
N LEU A 129 -5.90 -3.03 11.23
CA LEU A 129 -4.97 -2.03 10.70
C LEU A 129 -3.51 -2.48 10.80
N LEU A 130 -3.13 -3.15 11.90
CA LEU A 130 -1.78 -3.70 12.04
C LEU A 130 -1.50 -4.82 11.02
N ILE A 131 -2.45 -5.70 10.75
CA ILE A 131 -2.32 -6.72 9.69
C ILE A 131 -2.16 -6.07 8.31
N MET A 132 -2.94 -5.03 8.01
CA MET A 132 -2.77 -4.27 6.77
C MET A 132 -1.38 -3.65 6.68
N GLY A 133 -0.86 -3.11 7.80
CA GLY A 133 0.51 -2.59 7.90
C GLY A 133 1.58 -3.64 7.66
N LEU A 134 1.38 -4.90 8.07
CA LEU A 134 2.32 -5.99 7.81
C LEU A 134 2.49 -6.26 6.31
N GLY A 135 1.43 -6.16 5.51
CA GLY A 135 1.52 -6.25 4.05
C GLY A 135 2.45 -5.19 3.47
N SER A 136 2.28 -3.93 3.89
CA SER A 136 3.16 -2.83 3.49
C SER A 136 4.61 -3.02 3.98
N ALA A 137 4.80 -3.57 5.18
CA ALA A 137 6.12 -3.87 5.72
C ALA A 137 6.85 -4.92 4.88
N LEU A 138 6.15 -5.95 4.42
CA LEU A 138 6.72 -6.98 3.56
C LEU A 138 7.21 -6.39 2.23
N VAL A 139 6.39 -5.56 1.58
CA VAL A 139 6.78 -4.86 0.35
C VAL A 139 8.00 -3.98 0.59
N ALA A 140 7.98 -3.15 1.64
CA ALA A 140 9.08 -2.25 1.99
C ALA A 140 10.39 -3.04 2.21
N LEU A 141 10.34 -4.16 2.92
CA LEU A 141 11.48 -5.01 3.22
C LEU A 141 12.07 -5.66 1.96
N ILE A 142 11.21 -6.19 1.08
CA ILE A 142 11.63 -6.81 -0.19
C ILE A 142 12.33 -5.76 -1.06
N GLN A 143 11.74 -4.59 -1.21
CA GLN A 143 12.29 -3.51 -2.02
C GLN A 143 13.59 -2.93 -1.44
N TRP A 144 13.67 -2.81 -0.12
CA TRP A 144 14.89 -2.36 0.56
C TRP A 144 16.04 -3.38 0.39
N ARG A 145 15.75 -4.68 0.47
CA ARG A 145 16.75 -5.73 0.20
C ARG A 145 17.19 -5.71 -1.26
N ALA A 146 16.26 -5.52 -2.19
CA ALA A 146 16.59 -5.38 -3.61
C ALA A 146 17.48 -4.15 -3.86
N TRP A 147 17.13 -3.02 -3.28
CA TRP A 147 17.94 -1.80 -3.34
C TRP A 147 19.37 -2.02 -2.82
N ARG A 148 19.53 -2.67 -1.66
CA ARG A 148 20.85 -2.98 -1.10
C ARG A 148 21.68 -3.92 -1.97
N ARG A 149 21.04 -4.86 -2.68
CA ARG A 149 21.74 -5.85 -3.51
C ARG A 149 22.18 -5.30 -4.87
N HIS A 150 21.39 -4.46 -5.46
CA HIS A 150 21.62 -3.98 -6.83
C HIS A 150 22.33 -2.63 -6.88
N GLY A 151 22.62 -2.02 -5.74
CA GLY A 151 23.36 -0.76 -5.67
C GLY A 151 22.67 0.40 -6.41
N PHE A 152 23.38 1.47 -6.60
CA PHE A 152 22.93 2.67 -7.31
C PHE A 152 22.95 2.49 -8.86
N ALA A 153 22.94 1.26 -9.35
CA ALA A 153 22.87 1.02 -10.78
C ALA A 153 21.44 1.24 -11.28
N VAL A 154 21.28 2.38 -11.91
CA VAL A 154 20.22 3.05 -12.67
C VAL A 154 19.49 4.13 -11.90
#